data_1afaa8a8ffe9813b310747ee50ae1b55
#
_entry.id   1afaa8a8ffe9813b310747ee50ae1b55
#
_cell.length_a   1.000
_cell.length_b   1.000
_cell.length_c   1.000
_cell.angle_alpha   90.00
_cell.angle_beta   90.00
_cell.angle_gamma   90.00
#
_symmetry.space_group_name_H-M   'P 1'
#
loop_
_entity.id
_entity.type
_entity.pdbx_description
1 polymer ?
#
loop_
_entity_poly.entity_id
_entity_poly.type
_entity_poly.pdbx_seq_one_letter_code
_entity_poly.pdbx_strand_id
1 'polypeptide(L)'
;MNEQFTLAFVLYKDKNVMPLEIGRYYKKLWNEDLNMDVRTTQIVGTIQQFSYVISFVDEPIDQNEMNRVANHNPFFKDGVKIAEGHVCHAVVGVKGVGSAVARYKVLTQLLAAMLSPYNAVAVYLGKQSLYYGKQQILDQAKQMKKGILPVSSWIYFGFYTYQNKFWVYTQGLKEFGRDEIEICSDQHTMAHMHQIAIAFSSALMSSHRQFEEGEMIEIGEDYVIVTPRFSETLQQNTILLEIEG
;
A
#
# COMPACT_ATOMS: atom_id res chain seq x y z
N MET A 1 -18.25 17.03 2.81
CA MET A 1 -17.12 16.06 2.87
C MET A 1 -16.81 15.66 1.44
N ASN A 2 -15.60 15.91 0.96
CA ASN A 2 -15.21 15.49 -0.39
C ASN A 2 -15.11 13.96 -0.42
N GLU A 3 -15.72 13.33 -1.43
CA GLU A 3 -15.55 11.90 -1.69
C GLU A 3 -14.07 11.63 -1.97
N GLN A 4 -13.45 10.83 -1.13
CA GLN A 4 -12.06 10.41 -1.34
C GLN A 4 -12.04 9.17 -2.21
N PHE A 5 -11.05 9.11 -3.08
CA PHE A 5 -10.89 8.07 -4.08
C PHE A 5 -9.50 7.42 -3.97
N THR A 6 -9.45 6.10 -4.07
CA THR A 6 -8.21 5.31 -4.04
C THR A 6 -8.15 4.43 -5.28
N LEU A 7 -7.00 4.39 -5.95
CA LEU A 7 -6.75 3.65 -7.18
C LEU A 7 -5.62 2.64 -7.02
N ALA A 8 -5.78 1.50 -7.67
CA ALA A 8 -4.73 0.53 -7.90
C ALA A 8 -4.87 -0.10 -9.30
N PHE A 9 -3.81 -0.71 -9.77
CA PHE A 9 -3.75 -1.44 -11.04
C PHE A 9 -3.37 -2.88 -10.75
N VAL A 10 -4.08 -3.84 -11.36
CA VAL A 10 -3.73 -5.27 -11.33
C VAL A 10 -3.20 -5.65 -12.69
N LEU A 11 -1.98 -6.20 -12.73
CA LEU A 11 -1.27 -6.57 -13.95
C LEU A 11 -1.50 -8.04 -14.28
N TYR A 12 -1.72 -8.34 -15.55
CA TYR A 12 -1.98 -9.68 -16.07
C TYR A 12 -0.95 -10.08 -17.14
N LYS A 13 -0.55 -11.35 -17.10
CA LYS A 13 0.39 -11.93 -18.09
C LYS A 13 -0.28 -12.41 -19.38
N ASP A 14 -1.61 -12.48 -19.39
CA ASP A 14 -2.43 -12.81 -20.57
C ASP A 14 -3.79 -12.12 -20.49
N LYS A 15 -4.52 -12.09 -21.61
CA LYS A 15 -5.81 -11.42 -21.73
C LYS A 15 -7.02 -12.25 -21.26
N ASN A 16 -6.80 -13.44 -20.72
CA ASN A 16 -7.85 -14.34 -20.25
C ASN A 16 -8.34 -13.93 -18.84
N VAL A 17 -8.83 -12.71 -18.72
CA VAL A 17 -9.40 -12.25 -17.46
C VAL A 17 -10.86 -12.67 -17.38
N MET A 18 -11.22 -13.36 -16.30
CA MET A 18 -12.57 -13.86 -16.07
C MET A 18 -13.27 -13.07 -14.97
N PRO A 19 -14.08 -12.05 -15.29
CA PRO A 19 -14.71 -11.17 -14.31
C PRO A 19 -15.52 -11.90 -13.23
N LEU A 20 -16.26 -12.93 -13.60
CA LEU A 20 -17.09 -13.72 -12.67
C LEU A 20 -16.27 -14.49 -11.63
N GLU A 21 -15.04 -14.87 -11.94
CA GLU A 21 -14.14 -15.54 -11.00
C GLU A 21 -13.78 -14.63 -9.82
N ILE A 22 -13.76 -13.30 -10.00
CA ILE A 22 -13.46 -12.34 -8.94
C ILE A 22 -14.45 -12.49 -7.79
N GLY A 23 -15.75 -12.57 -8.09
CA GLY A 23 -16.78 -12.79 -7.06
C GLY A 23 -16.60 -14.12 -6.33
N ARG A 24 -16.25 -15.20 -7.06
CA ARG A 24 -16.00 -16.51 -6.47
C ARG A 24 -14.78 -16.50 -5.54
N TYR A 25 -13.68 -15.86 -5.95
CA TYR A 25 -12.49 -15.72 -5.09
C TYR A 25 -12.73 -14.78 -3.92
N TYR A 26 -13.49 -13.70 -4.10
CA TYR A 26 -13.88 -12.82 -3.02
C TYR A 26 -14.64 -13.60 -1.93
N LYS A 27 -15.67 -14.35 -2.31
CA LYS A 27 -16.44 -15.22 -1.39
C LYS A 27 -15.54 -16.24 -0.67
N LYS A 28 -14.65 -16.91 -1.41
CA LYS A 28 -13.69 -17.86 -0.83
C LYS A 28 -12.74 -17.22 0.18
N LEU A 29 -12.26 -16.01 -0.10
CA LEU A 29 -11.32 -15.32 0.76
C LEU A 29 -11.99 -14.68 1.98
N TRP A 30 -13.14 -14.04 1.81
CA TRP A 30 -13.73 -13.18 2.83
C TRP A 30 -15.00 -13.76 3.46
N ASN A 31 -15.50 -14.87 2.95
CA ASN A 31 -16.76 -15.51 3.36
C ASN A 31 -17.98 -14.59 3.21
N GLU A 32 -17.93 -13.71 2.24
CA GLU A 32 -18.97 -12.74 1.89
C GLU A 32 -19.21 -12.76 0.39
N ASP A 33 -20.46 -12.57 -0.03
CA ASP A 33 -20.78 -12.42 -1.46
C ASP A 33 -20.40 -11.01 -1.91
N LEU A 34 -19.71 -10.91 -3.05
CA LEU A 34 -19.38 -9.64 -3.67
C LEU A 34 -20.61 -9.10 -4.42
N ASN A 35 -21.13 -7.96 -3.98
CA ASN A 35 -22.16 -7.26 -4.75
C ASN A 35 -21.51 -6.68 -6.01
N MET A 36 -21.83 -7.25 -7.19
CA MET A 36 -21.21 -6.89 -8.46
C MET A 36 -22.21 -6.90 -9.61
N ASP A 37 -22.16 -5.84 -10.43
CA ASP A 37 -22.82 -5.74 -11.74
C ASP A 37 -21.71 -5.80 -12.80
N VAL A 38 -21.74 -6.90 -13.59
CA VAL A 38 -20.73 -7.18 -14.62
C VAL A 38 -21.21 -6.62 -15.94
N ARG A 39 -20.45 -5.67 -16.49
CA ARG A 39 -20.64 -5.05 -17.79
C ARG A 39 -19.55 -5.50 -18.75
N THR A 40 -19.62 -5.12 -20.01
CA THR A 40 -18.70 -5.58 -21.06
C THR A 40 -17.21 -5.43 -20.69
N THR A 41 -16.81 -4.27 -20.15
CA THR A 41 -15.42 -3.97 -19.81
C THR A 41 -15.21 -3.56 -18.34
N GLN A 42 -16.27 -3.63 -17.55
CA GLN A 42 -16.27 -3.12 -16.19
C GLN A 42 -17.07 -4.01 -15.24
N ILE A 43 -16.66 -4.00 -13.98
CA ILE A 43 -17.48 -4.46 -12.86
C ILE A 43 -17.70 -3.27 -11.96
N VAL A 44 -18.93 -3.04 -11.54
CA VAL A 44 -19.26 -2.02 -10.54
C VAL A 44 -20.03 -2.66 -9.40
N GLY A 45 -19.87 -2.11 -8.20
CA GLY A 45 -20.59 -2.64 -7.05
C GLY A 45 -20.31 -1.85 -5.77
N THR A 46 -20.72 -2.45 -4.66
CA THR A 46 -20.56 -1.86 -3.34
C THR A 46 -20.04 -2.89 -2.34
N ILE A 47 -19.22 -2.44 -1.42
CA ILE A 47 -18.78 -3.19 -0.23
C ILE A 47 -18.97 -2.26 0.96
N GLN A 48 -19.88 -2.60 1.89
CA GLN A 48 -20.30 -1.71 2.97
C GLN A 48 -20.76 -0.34 2.42
N GLN A 49 -20.19 0.78 2.88
CA GLN A 49 -20.51 2.14 2.39
C GLN A 49 -19.65 2.60 1.22
N PHE A 50 -18.77 1.76 0.69
CA PHE A 50 -17.88 2.10 -0.42
C PHE A 50 -18.41 1.56 -1.74
N SER A 51 -18.41 2.40 -2.77
CA SER A 51 -18.60 1.97 -4.16
C SER A 51 -17.25 1.62 -4.76
N TYR A 52 -17.24 0.62 -5.64
CA TYR A 52 -16.03 0.27 -6.37
C TYR A 52 -16.30 0.12 -7.87
N VAL A 53 -15.24 0.29 -8.65
CA VAL A 53 -15.21 0.00 -10.08
C VAL A 53 -13.94 -0.78 -10.40
N ILE A 54 -14.06 -1.79 -11.25
CA ILE A 54 -12.95 -2.51 -11.87
C ILE A 54 -13.12 -2.35 -13.36
N SER A 55 -12.17 -1.70 -14.03
CA SER A 55 -12.17 -1.50 -15.49
C SER A 55 -11.03 -2.30 -16.10
N PHE A 56 -11.33 -3.18 -17.08
CA PHE A 56 -10.34 -3.97 -17.78
C PHE A 56 -9.84 -3.20 -18.99
N VAL A 57 -8.52 -3.09 -19.11
CA VAL A 57 -7.80 -2.39 -20.18
C VAL A 57 -6.94 -3.41 -20.91
N ASP A 58 -7.17 -3.56 -22.21
CA ASP A 58 -6.56 -4.60 -23.06
C ASP A 58 -5.14 -4.23 -23.55
N GLU A 59 -4.46 -3.35 -22.83
CA GLU A 59 -3.13 -2.84 -23.09
C GLU A 59 -2.29 -2.88 -21.80
N PRO A 60 -0.96 -3.00 -21.91
CA PRO A 60 -0.07 -2.85 -20.77
C PRO A 60 -0.06 -1.40 -20.25
N ILE A 61 0.35 -1.22 -18.99
CA ILE A 61 0.70 0.11 -18.48
C ILE A 61 1.98 0.58 -19.18
N ASP A 62 2.15 1.91 -19.31
CA ASP A 62 3.33 2.50 -19.91
C ASP A 62 4.62 1.88 -19.35
N GLN A 63 5.50 1.42 -20.27
CA GLN A 63 6.69 0.67 -19.89
C GLN A 63 7.72 1.51 -19.14
N ASN A 64 7.82 2.82 -19.43
CA ASN A 64 8.75 3.70 -18.73
C ASN A 64 8.33 3.87 -17.27
N GLU A 65 7.01 4.03 -17.04
CA GLU A 65 6.45 4.12 -15.68
C GLU A 65 6.69 2.81 -14.92
N MET A 66 6.42 1.66 -15.55
CA MET A 66 6.60 0.36 -14.91
C MET A 66 8.06 0.06 -14.61
N ASN A 67 8.99 0.39 -15.51
CA ASN A 67 10.42 0.25 -15.28
C ASN A 67 10.89 1.16 -14.14
N ARG A 68 10.40 2.39 -14.08
CA ARG A 68 10.71 3.32 -12.99
C ARG A 68 10.33 2.73 -11.63
N VAL A 69 9.09 2.27 -11.45
CA VAL A 69 8.63 1.75 -10.15
C VAL A 69 9.23 0.38 -9.82
N ALA A 70 9.48 -0.47 -10.80
CA ALA A 70 10.10 -1.78 -10.58
C ALA A 70 11.54 -1.64 -10.06
N ASN A 71 12.30 -0.68 -10.58
CA ASN A 71 13.66 -0.40 -10.12
C ASN A 71 13.73 0.25 -8.74
N HIS A 72 12.65 0.88 -8.26
CA HIS A 72 12.60 1.48 -6.93
C HIS A 72 12.19 0.51 -5.81
N ASN A 73 11.80 -0.73 -6.14
CA ASN A 73 11.42 -1.72 -5.14
C ASN A 73 12.46 -2.87 -5.03
N PRO A 74 13.46 -2.76 -4.15
CA PRO A 74 14.50 -3.80 -4.00
C PRO A 74 13.95 -5.12 -3.42
N PHE A 75 12.75 -5.11 -2.84
CA PHE A 75 12.12 -6.29 -2.24
C PHE A 75 11.31 -7.13 -3.23
N PHE A 76 11.10 -6.64 -4.46
CA PHE A 76 10.40 -7.36 -5.51
C PHE A 76 11.37 -7.80 -6.63
N LYS A 77 12.12 -8.86 -6.38
CA LYS A 77 13.20 -9.34 -7.28
C LYS A 77 12.76 -9.60 -8.73
N ASP A 78 11.55 -10.11 -8.93
CA ASP A 78 11.01 -10.35 -10.28
C ASP A 78 10.27 -9.15 -10.87
N GLY A 79 10.30 -8.00 -10.18
CA GLY A 79 9.50 -6.83 -10.52
C GLY A 79 9.72 -6.34 -11.95
N VAL A 80 11.00 -6.19 -12.37
CA VAL A 80 11.35 -5.75 -13.73
C VAL A 80 10.83 -6.72 -14.78
N LYS A 81 11.06 -8.02 -14.61
CA LYS A 81 10.61 -9.05 -15.53
C LYS A 81 9.08 -9.08 -15.67
N ILE A 82 8.36 -8.89 -14.56
CA ILE A 82 6.88 -8.84 -14.57
C ILE A 82 6.41 -7.54 -15.20
N ALA A 83 7.08 -6.41 -14.93
CA ALA A 83 6.77 -5.13 -15.54
C ALA A 83 6.90 -5.18 -17.07
N GLU A 84 7.95 -5.83 -17.59
CA GLU A 84 8.18 -6.01 -19.02
C GLU A 84 7.22 -7.02 -19.67
N GLY A 85 6.79 -8.03 -18.91
CA GLY A 85 6.03 -9.18 -19.45
C GLY A 85 4.51 -9.08 -19.28
N HIS A 86 3.96 -8.06 -18.63
CA HIS A 86 2.50 -7.93 -18.52
C HIS A 86 1.90 -7.42 -19.85
N VAL A 87 0.74 -7.92 -20.20
CA VAL A 87 0.11 -7.66 -21.50
C VAL A 87 -1.17 -6.83 -21.42
N CYS A 88 -1.81 -6.80 -20.25
CA CYS A 88 -2.99 -5.99 -19.99
C CYS A 88 -3.11 -5.72 -18.48
N HIS A 89 -4.02 -4.85 -18.11
CA HIS A 89 -4.24 -4.53 -16.70
C HIS A 89 -5.71 -4.26 -16.39
N ALA A 90 -6.04 -4.24 -15.11
CA ALA A 90 -7.31 -3.72 -14.63
C ALA A 90 -7.06 -2.53 -13.71
N VAL A 91 -7.86 -1.49 -13.85
CA VAL A 91 -7.91 -0.33 -12.95
C VAL A 91 -8.96 -0.60 -11.89
N VAL A 92 -8.58 -0.56 -10.63
CA VAL A 92 -9.47 -0.77 -9.48
C VAL A 92 -9.62 0.54 -8.73
N GLY A 93 -10.84 1.06 -8.69
CA GLY A 93 -11.16 2.28 -7.96
C GLY A 93 -12.11 1.99 -6.80
N VAL A 94 -11.86 2.56 -5.63
CA VAL A 94 -12.74 2.54 -4.46
C VAL A 94 -13.01 3.95 -4.00
N LYS A 95 -14.29 4.32 -3.84
CA LYS A 95 -14.71 5.63 -3.37
C LYS A 95 -15.81 5.51 -2.31
N GLY A 96 -15.94 6.52 -1.48
CA GLY A 96 -17.00 6.60 -0.49
C GLY A 96 -16.64 7.45 0.70
N VAL A 97 -17.62 7.62 1.59
CA VAL A 97 -17.47 8.37 2.84
C VAL A 97 -17.00 7.42 3.94
N GLY A 98 -15.91 7.78 4.61
CA GLY A 98 -15.34 6.97 5.68
C GLY A 98 -13.85 7.21 5.86
N SER A 99 -13.23 6.47 6.77
CA SER A 99 -11.79 6.58 6.98
C SER A 99 -11.00 6.03 5.78
N ALA A 100 -9.82 6.59 5.52
CA ALA A 100 -8.91 6.08 4.51
C ALA A 100 -8.54 4.61 4.80
N VAL A 101 -8.33 4.25 6.07
CA VAL A 101 -8.05 2.86 6.48
C VAL A 101 -9.17 1.92 6.03
N ALA A 102 -10.44 2.28 6.24
CA ALA A 102 -11.56 1.43 5.82
C ALA A 102 -11.60 1.29 4.28
N ARG A 103 -11.36 2.37 3.55
CA ARG A 103 -11.32 2.37 2.08
C ARG A 103 -10.17 1.50 1.54
N TYR A 104 -8.98 1.59 2.13
CA TYR A 104 -7.83 0.75 1.75
C TYR A 104 -8.01 -0.72 2.13
N LYS A 105 -8.75 -1.03 3.20
CA LYS A 105 -9.16 -2.41 3.52
C LYS A 105 -10.02 -2.98 2.40
N VAL A 106 -11.03 -2.24 1.94
CA VAL A 106 -11.88 -2.66 0.81
C VAL A 106 -11.06 -2.84 -0.47
N LEU A 107 -10.15 -1.91 -0.77
CA LEU A 107 -9.23 -2.04 -1.91
C LEU A 107 -8.41 -3.33 -1.80
N THR A 108 -7.80 -3.60 -0.64
CA THR A 108 -7.01 -4.83 -0.41
C THR A 108 -7.85 -6.11 -0.57
N GLN A 109 -9.11 -6.08 -0.14
CA GLN A 109 -10.04 -7.20 -0.35
C GLN A 109 -10.27 -7.49 -1.83
N LEU A 110 -10.53 -6.47 -2.63
CA LEU A 110 -10.71 -6.60 -4.08
C LEU A 110 -9.42 -7.07 -4.76
N LEU A 111 -8.28 -6.45 -4.44
CA LEU A 111 -6.99 -6.83 -5.00
C LEU A 111 -6.64 -8.29 -4.72
N ALA A 112 -6.87 -8.78 -3.51
CA ALA A 112 -6.63 -10.18 -3.16
C ALA A 112 -7.52 -11.13 -3.97
N ALA A 113 -8.78 -10.79 -4.19
CA ALA A 113 -9.69 -11.58 -5.02
C ALA A 113 -9.25 -11.60 -6.48
N MET A 114 -8.83 -10.44 -7.02
CA MET A 114 -8.35 -10.31 -8.40
C MET A 114 -7.00 -10.98 -8.64
N LEU A 115 -6.13 -11.03 -7.65
CA LEU A 115 -4.85 -11.71 -7.72
C LEU A 115 -4.96 -13.23 -7.57
N SER A 116 -6.05 -13.76 -7.06
CA SER A 116 -6.22 -15.21 -6.85
C SER A 116 -6.17 -16.03 -8.13
N PRO A 117 -6.73 -15.60 -9.30
CA PRO A 117 -6.53 -16.26 -10.58
C PRO A 117 -5.04 -16.36 -10.98
N TYR A 118 -4.72 -17.39 -11.76
CA TYR A 118 -3.34 -17.71 -12.11
C TYR A 118 -2.66 -16.63 -12.98
N ASN A 119 -3.40 -15.90 -13.81
CA ASN A 119 -2.88 -14.94 -14.75
C ASN A 119 -2.61 -13.54 -14.19
N ALA A 120 -3.13 -13.20 -13.01
CA ALA A 120 -2.78 -11.97 -12.31
C ALA A 120 -1.42 -12.12 -11.62
N VAL A 121 -0.52 -11.16 -11.81
CA VAL A 121 0.90 -11.29 -11.44
C VAL A 121 1.41 -10.24 -10.46
N ALA A 122 0.87 -9.02 -10.50
CA ALA A 122 1.32 -7.91 -9.66
C ALA A 122 0.22 -6.87 -9.44
N VAL A 123 0.49 -5.96 -8.50
CA VAL A 123 -0.31 -4.76 -8.22
C VAL A 123 0.59 -3.53 -8.26
N TYR A 124 0.08 -2.45 -8.83
CA TYR A 124 0.68 -1.13 -8.81
C TYR A 124 -0.27 -0.10 -8.20
N LEU A 125 0.17 0.62 -7.17
CA LEU A 125 -0.51 1.78 -6.59
C LEU A 125 0.25 3.04 -7.01
N GLY A 126 -0.20 3.69 -8.08
CA GLY A 126 0.53 4.76 -8.74
C GLY A 126 0.84 5.96 -7.85
N LYS A 127 -0.12 6.36 -7.00
CA LYS A 127 0.00 7.53 -6.13
C LYS A 127 1.11 7.40 -5.09
N GLN A 128 1.33 6.19 -4.56
CA GLN A 128 2.38 5.88 -3.59
C GLN A 128 3.63 5.31 -4.24
N SER A 129 3.65 5.11 -5.56
CA SER A 129 4.72 4.41 -6.30
C SER A 129 4.99 2.99 -5.76
N LEU A 130 3.96 2.31 -5.26
CA LEU A 130 4.07 0.97 -4.70
C LEU A 130 3.82 -0.08 -5.79
N TYR A 131 4.78 -0.98 -5.95
CA TYR A 131 4.70 -2.07 -6.92
C TYR A 131 5.06 -3.40 -6.26
N TYR A 132 4.12 -4.33 -6.21
CA TYR A 132 4.25 -5.58 -5.48
C TYR A 132 3.82 -6.78 -6.29
N GLY A 133 4.53 -7.89 -6.08
CA GLY A 133 4.14 -9.19 -6.61
C GLY A 133 2.87 -9.72 -5.95
N LYS A 134 2.18 -10.58 -6.68
CA LYS A 134 0.97 -11.25 -6.25
C LYS A 134 1.06 -11.83 -4.83
N GLN A 135 2.13 -12.56 -4.51
CA GLN A 135 2.25 -13.25 -3.24
C GLN A 135 2.31 -12.29 -2.06
N GLN A 136 3.01 -11.16 -2.20
CA GLN A 136 3.10 -10.15 -1.15
C GLN A 136 1.72 -9.61 -0.77
N ILE A 137 0.89 -9.26 -1.76
CA ILE A 137 -0.47 -8.75 -1.51
C ILE A 137 -1.36 -9.82 -0.88
N LEU A 138 -1.27 -11.06 -1.35
CA LEU A 138 -2.05 -12.17 -0.77
C LEU A 138 -1.67 -12.45 0.69
N ASP A 139 -0.39 -12.35 1.04
CA ASP A 139 0.06 -12.55 2.41
C ASP A 139 -0.34 -11.37 3.32
N GLN A 140 -0.27 -10.14 2.82
CA GLN A 140 -0.79 -8.96 3.51
C GLN A 140 -2.32 -9.05 3.74
N ALA A 141 -3.07 -9.53 2.77
CA ALA A 141 -4.51 -9.79 2.91
C ALA A 141 -4.81 -10.85 3.99
N LYS A 142 -3.98 -11.90 4.11
CA LYS A 142 -4.09 -12.88 5.20
C LYS A 142 -3.82 -12.25 6.57
N GLN A 143 -2.83 -11.37 6.69
CA GLN A 143 -2.57 -10.63 7.94
C GLN A 143 -3.74 -9.70 8.28
N MET A 144 -4.32 -9.02 7.29
CA MET A 144 -5.49 -8.18 7.49
C MET A 144 -6.69 -8.95 8.06
N LYS A 145 -6.90 -10.20 7.67
CA LYS A 145 -7.90 -11.10 8.26
C LYS A 145 -7.68 -11.36 9.75
N LYS A 146 -6.45 -11.30 10.22
CA LYS A 146 -6.08 -11.45 11.63
C LYS A 146 -6.13 -10.12 12.40
N GLY A 147 -6.61 -9.05 11.77
CA GLY A 147 -6.70 -7.71 12.38
C GLY A 147 -5.43 -6.86 12.25
N ILE A 148 -4.38 -7.36 11.57
CA ILE A 148 -3.12 -6.64 11.37
C ILE A 148 -3.26 -5.77 10.12
N LEU A 149 -3.01 -4.45 10.23
CA LEU A 149 -3.04 -3.55 9.08
C LEU A 149 -1.90 -3.88 8.11
N PRO A 150 -2.18 -4.02 6.81
CA PRO A 150 -1.17 -4.31 5.80
C PRO A 150 -0.40 -3.04 5.38
N VAL A 151 0.22 -2.37 6.35
CA VAL A 151 0.86 -1.06 6.22
C VAL A 151 1.88 -1.04 5.09
N SER A 152 2.73 -2.05 4.99
CA SER A 152 3.76 -2.16 3.95
C SER A 152 3.21 -2.31 2.53
N SER A 153 1.92 -2.62 2.35
CA SER A 153 1.29 -2.57 1.03
C SER A 153 0.49 -1.29 0.74
N TRP A 154 0.41 -0.39 1.71
CA TRP A 154 -0.31 0.89 1.60
C TRP A 154 0.62 2.10 1.62
N ILE A 155 1.81 1.96 2.19
CA ILE A 155 2.79 3.02 2.40
C ILE A 155 4.14 2.55 1.84
N TYR A 156 4.81 3.45 1.15
CA TYR A 156 6.18 3.26 0.69
C TYR A 156 7.15 3.55 1.83
N PHE A 157 8.14 2.69 2.00
CA PHE A 157 9.27 2.87 2.90
C PHE A 157 10.53 3.01 2.06
N GLY A 158 11.09 4.22 2.05
CA GLY A 158 12.32 4.52 1.33
C GLY A 158 13.52 4.54 2.25
N PHE A 159 14.70 4.36 1.64
CA PHE A 159 15.98 4.31 2.34
C PHE A 159 16.99 5.21 1.64
N TYR A 160 17.74 5.97 2.41
CA TYR A 160 18.88 6.74 1.88
C TYR A 160 19.97 6.90 2.94
N THR A 161 21.16 7.31 2.50
CA THR A 161 22.26 7.65 3.39
C THR A 161 22.58 9.14 3.22
N TYR A 162 22.64 9.86 4.33
CA TYR A 162 22.99 11.26 4.35
C TYR A 162 23.85 11.58 5.60
N GLN A 163 24.94 12.30 5.44
CA GLN A 163 25.88 12.67 6.51
C GLN A 163 26.35 11.47 7.36
N ASN A 164 26.68 10.36 6.70
CA ASN A 164 27.10 9.08 7.32
C ASN A 164 26.04 8.43 8.24
N LYS A 165 24.79 8.85 8.16
CA LYS A 165 23.67 8.21 8.84
C LYS A 165 22.77 7.49 7.85
N PHE A 166 22.16 6.39 8.30
CA PHE A 166 21.09 5.72 7.57
C PHE A 166 19.76 6.41 7.88
N TRP A 167 18.95 6.53 6.84
CA TRP A 167 17.62 7.12 6.93
C TRP A 167 16.57 6.18 6.37
N VAL A 168 15.45 6.08 7.08
CA VAL A 168 14.22 5.45 6.63
C VAL A 168 13.16 6.53 6.60
N TYR A 169 12.38 6.59 5.54
CA TYR A 169 11.26 7.53 5.43
C TYR A 169 10.02 6.86 4.85
N THR A 170 8.86 7.44 5.10
CA THR A 170 7.58 7.00 4.51
C THR A 170 7.12 7.93 3.41
N GLN A 171 6.30 7.37 2.51
CA GLN A 171 5.50 8.13 1.55
C GLN A 171 4.13 7.46 1.40
N GLY A 172 3.06 8.19 1.69
CA GLY A 172 1.69 7.71 1.59
C GLY A 172 0.87 7.86 2.86
N LEU A 173 1.46 8.22 4.01
CA LEU A 173 0.73 8.49 5.25
C LEU A 173 -0.24 9.67 5.11
N LYS A 174 0.05 10.63 4.24
CA LYS A 174 -0.86 11.75 3.91
C LYS A 174 -2.22 11.30 3.39
N GLU A 175 -2.31 10.13 2.73
CA GLU A 175 -3.59 9.55 2.32
C GLU A 175 -4.48 9.18 3.51
N PHE A 176 -3.86 8.96 4.67
CA PHE A 176 -4.50 8.62 5.93
C PHE A 176 -4.64 9.83 6.86
N GLY A 177 -4.32 11.05 6.37
CA GLY A 177 -4.39 12.30 7.12
C GLY A 177 -3.29 12.40 8.20
N ARG A 178 -2.12 11.79 7.93
CA ARG A 178 -0.96 11.80 8.83
C ARG A 178 0.25 12.40 8.13
N ASP A 179 1.15 12.98 8.90
CA ASP A 179 2.47 13.39 8.41
C ASP A 179 3.34 12.15 8.13
N GLU A 180 4.25 12.29 7.16
CA GLU A 180 5.23 11.26 6.86
C GLU A 180 6.22 11.12 8.02
N ILE A 181 6.86 9.96 8.11
CA ILE A 181 7.84 9.63 9.15
C ILE A 181 9.24 9.65 8.56
N GLU A 182 10.20 10.11 9.34
CA GLU A 182 11.63 9.92 9.11
C GLU A 182 12.26 9.30 10.37
N ILE A 183 13.17 8.37 10.17
CA ILE A 183 14.01 7.79 11.23
C ILE A 183 15.44 7.89 10.78
N CYS A 184 16.36 8.36 11.63
CA CYS A 184 17.78 8.35 11.32
C CYS A 184 18.59 7.74 12.46
N SER A 185 19.61 6.96 12.11
CA SER A 185 20.56 6.41 13.07
C SER A 185 21.88 6.07 12.39
N ASP A 186 22.96 6.14 13.15
CA ASP A 186 24.27 5.59 12.84
C ASP A 186 24.58 4.31 13.66
N GLN A 187 23.73 3.98 14.62
CA GLN A 187 23.89 2.85 15.53
C GLN A 187 23.00 1.67 15.19
N HIS A 188 21.85 1.92 14.52
CA HIS A 188 20.86 0.91 14.20
C HIS A 188 20.88 0.50 12.72
N THR A 189 20.55 -0.76 12.45
CA THR A 189 20.47 -1.25 11.07
C THR A 189 19.23 -0.68 10.35
N MET A 190 19.30 -0.55 9.03
CA MET A 190 18.13 -0.17 8.22
C MET A 190 16.92 -1.09 8.43
N ALA A 191 17.17 -2.39 8.63
CA ALA A 191 16.12 -3.37 8.89
C ALA A 191 15.39 -3.09 10.20
N HIS A 192 16.12 -2.75 11.26
CA HIS A 192 15.56 -2.40 12.56
C HIS A 192 14.73 -1.12 12.47
N MET A 193 15.30 -0.04 11.92
CA MET A 193 14.58 1.21 11.69
C MET A 193 13.33 1.03 10.84
N HIS A 194 13.38 0.16 9.84
CA HIS A 194 12.21 -0.17 9.01
C HIS A 194 11.09 -0.85 9.82
N GLN A 195 11.44 -1.74 10.76
CA GLN A 195 10.45 -2.36 11.65
C GLN A 195 9.78 -1.33 12.55
N ILE A 196 10.56 -0.40 13.14
CA ILE A 196 10.04 0.72 13.92
C ILE A 196 9.10 1.58 13.06
N ALA A 197 9.51 1.93 11.83
CA ALA A 197 8.68 2.72 10.92
C ALA A 197 7.34 2.04 10.61
N ILE A 198 7.32 0.72 10.37
CA ILE A 198 6.09 -0.05 10.14
C ILE A 198 5.19 -0.03 11.38
N ALA A 199 5.76 -0.30 12.56
CA ALA A 199 5.01 -0.35 13.82
C ALA A 199 4.40 1.01 14.16
N PHE A 200 5.19 2.09 14.07
CA PHE A 200 4.71 3.45 14.30
C PHE A 200 3.66 3.88 13.27
N SER A 201 3.87 3.60 11.99
CA SER A 201 2.86 3.86 10.94
C SER A 201 1.53 3.15 11.23
N SER A 202 1.59 1.89 11.69
CA SER A 202 0.41 1.12 12.07
C SER A 202 -0.33 1.76 13.25
N ALA A 203 0.40 2.22 14.26
CA ALA A 203 -0.16 2.92 15.41
C ALA A 203 -0.80 4.27 15.00
N LEU A 204 -0.12 5.06 14.15
CA LEU A 204 -0.65 6.31 13.61
C LEU A 204 -1.96 6.12 12.85
N MET A 205 -2.05 5.08 12.04
CA MET A 205 -3.23 4.80 11.21
C MET A 205 -4.39 4.22 12.03
N SER A 206 -4.08 3.55 13.14
CA SER A 206 -5.07 2.91 14.02
C SER A 206 -5.65 3.87 15.06
N SER A 207 -5.00 5.01 15.30
CA SER A 207 -5.39 6.00 16.31
C SER A 207 -5.61 7.37 15.70
N HIS A 208 -6.35 8.23 16.40
CA HIS A 208 -6.45 9.66 16.09
C HIS A 208 -5.48 10.49 16.92
N ARG A 209 -4.51 9.84 17.58
CA ARG A 209 -3.53 10.50 18.43
C ARG A 209 -2.70 11.48 17.62
N GLN A 210 -2.49 12.66 18.18
CA GLN A 210 -1.45 13.60 17.82
C GLN A 210 -0.31 13.43 18.82
N PHE A 211 0.91 13.65 18.37
CA PHE A 211 2.09 13.54 19.18
C PHE A 211 2.65 14.94 19.43
N GLU A 212 3.16 15.16 20.64
CA GLU A 212 3.84 16.40 21.01
C GLU A 212 5.34 16.28 20.79
N GLU A 213 6.00 17.42 20.62
CA GLU A 213 7.46 17.47 20.50
C GLU A 213 8.12 16.95 21.78
N GLY A 214 9.08 16.05 21.63
CA GLY A 214 9.80 15.43 22.75
C GLY A 214 9.03 14.30 23.44
N GLU A 215 7.86 13.91 22.94
CA GLU A 215 7.12 12.80 23.49
C GLU A 215 7.88 11.48 23.26
N MET A 216 8.05 10.70 24.34
CA MET A 216 8.68 9.38 24.30
C MET A 216 7.62 8.29 24.12
N ILE A 217 7.84 7.39 23.17
CA ILE A 217 6.92 6.30 22.84
C ILE A 217 7.68 4.97 22.85
N GLU A 218 7.09 3.97 23.47
CA GLU A 218 7.55 2.59 23.44
C GLU A 218 7.06 1.88 22.17
N ILE A 219 7.98 1.30 21.40
CA ILE A 219 7.70 0.51 20.18
C ILE A 219 8.44 -0.83 20.29
N GLY A 220 7.76 -1.87 20.77
CA GLY A 220 8.38 -3.16 21.05
C GLY A 220 9.35 -3.06 22.22
N GLU A 221 10.64 -3.24 21.97
CA GLU A 221 11.72 -3.12 22.96
C GLU A 221 12.41 -1.75 22.92
N ASP A 222 12.04 -0.90 21.96
CA ASP A 222 12.66 0.39 21.72
C ASP A 222 11.86 1.54 22.31
N TYR A 223 12.55 2.60 22.68
CA TYR A 223 11.97 3.90 22.97
C TYR A 223 12.33 4.88 21.86
N VAL A 224 11.35 5.61 21.37
CA VAL A 224 11.58 6.64 20.36
C VAL A 224 11.07 7.99 20.85
N ILE A 225 11.85 9.03 20.60
CA ILE A 225 11.44 10.42 20.82
C ILE A 225 10.83 10.94 19.53
N VAL A 226 9.67 11.56 19.65
CA VAL A 226 8.90 12.10 18.52
C VAL A 226 9.19 13.58 18.38
N THR A 227 9.63 14.00 17.18
CA THR A 227 9.91 15.42 16.88
C THR A 227 9.20 15.81 15.57
N PRO A 228 8.02 16.50 15.64
CA PRO A 228 7.42 17.10 14.47
C PRO A 228 8.34 18.17 13.87
N ARG A 229 8.59 18.09 12.54
CA ARG A 229 9.48 19.06 11.87
C ARG A 229 9.13 19.24 10.40
N PHE A 230 9.71 20.27 9.77
CA PHE A 230 9.77 20.34 8.31
C PHE A 230 11.02 19.60 7.82
N SER A 231 10.84 18.62 6.95
CA SER A 231 11.95 17.91 6.31
C SER A 231 12.42 18.65 5.06
N GLU A 232 13.67 19.10 5.06
CA GLU A 232 14.29 19.71 3.87
C GLU A 232 14.48 18.68 2.75
N THR A 233 14.73 17.42 3.09
CA THR A 233 14.93 16.35 2.10
C THR A 233 13.61 15.98 1.40
N LEU A 234 12.53 15.84 2.15
CA LEU A 234 11.22 15.47 1.62
C LEU A 234 10.35 16.67 1.23
N GLN A 235 10.80 17.91 1.54
CA GLN A 235 10.10 19.18 1.27
C GLN A 235 8.65 19.20 1.82
N GLN A 236 8.48 18.67 3.04
CA GLN A 236 7.17 18.59 3.70
C GLN A 236 7.28 18.41 5.21
N ASN A 237 6.15 18.57 5.91
CA ASN A 237 6.09 18.23 7.33
C ASN A 237 6.23 16.73 7.52
N THR A 238 7.04 16.34 8.49
CA THR A 238 7.34 14.96 8.89
C THR A 238 7.39 14.84 10.41
N ILE A 239 7.36 13.61 10.87
CA ILE A 239 7.65 13.24 12.24
C ILE A 239 9.01 12.54 12.22
N LEU A 240 10.03 13.16 12.82
CA LEU A 240 11.31 12.50 13.08
C LEU A 240 11.17 11.61 14.30
N LEU A 241 11.60 10.36 14.19
CA LEU A 241 11.74 9.43 15.28
C LEU A 241 13.23 9.25 15.58
N GLU A 242 13.61 9.59 16.80
CA GLU A 242 14.97 9.39 17.31
C GLU A 242 14.93 8.20 18.26
N ILE A 243 15.69 7.14 17.94
CA ILE A 243 15.73 5.91 18.74
C ILE A 243 16.67 6.18 19.91
N GLU A 244 16.17 6.02 21.13
CA GLU A 244 17.04 6.05 22.32
C GLU A 244 17.81 4.75 22.43
N GLY A 245 19.14 4.89 22.62
CA GLY A 245 20.11 3.80 22.72
C GLY A 245 20.17 3.15 24.09
#